data_98e0737845042c70c8b036961415f514
#
_entry.id   98e0737845042c70c8b036961415f514
#
_cell.length_a   1.000
_cell.length_b   1.000
_cell.length_c   1.000
_cell.angle_alpha   90.00
_cell.angle_beta   90.00
_cell.angle_gamma   90.00
#
_symmetry.space_group_name_H-M   'P 1'
#
loop_
_entity.id
_entity.type
_entity.pdbx_description
1 polymer ?
#
loop_
_entity_poly.entity_id
_entity_poly.type
_entity_poly.pdbx_seq_one_letter_code
_entity_poly.pdbx_strand_id
1 'polypeptide(L)'
;MRRVRVKICGITNKKDLETAVDAGADALGFVVDVPKSPRNVSLDRARDLIDATPPFVQAVIVSVFQTFDHLETLCSCLAPDAVQLAGTLPRDDSIYENVGSARVIGTIAVNDQAVSQAALSLAARCDAVLADSCVPGAYGGTGLPHDWAVSRAIRERIAPTPLILAGGLTPGNVRAAIETVRPYAVDVSSGVEVRPGIKDHAKVRAFIEAVTEAAYGL
;
A
#
# COMPACT_ATOMS: atom_id res chain seq x y z
N MET A 1 -20.79 2.37 -10.63
CA MET A 1 -19.86 2.86 -9.58
C MET A 1 -18.63 1.95 -9.53
N ARG A 2 -17.42 2.49 -9.38
CA ARG A 2 -16.22 1.65 -9.20
C ARG A 2 -16.09 1.32 -7.72
N ARG A 3 -16.04 0.02 -7.37
CA ARG A 3 -15.71 -0.44 -6.03
C ARG A 3 -14.33 0.10 -5.60
N VAL A 4 -14.20 0.64 -4.40
CA VAL A 4 -12.91 0.98 -3.80
C VAL A 4 -12.22 -0.32 -3.39
N ARG A 5 -10.96 -0.50 -3.76
CA ARG A 5 -10.18 -1.70 -3.45
C ARG A 5 -9.52 -1.58 -2.08
N VAL A 6 -9.23 -2.74 -1.47
CA VAL A 6 -8.62 -2.81 -0.13
C VAL A 6 -7.31 -3.55 -0.18
N LYS A 7 -6.25 -2.91 0.31
CA LYS A 7 -4.96 -3.55 0.60
C LYS A 7 -4.76 -3.65 2.11
N ILE A 8 -4.42 -4.84 2.60
CA ILE A 8 -3.99 -5.09 3.98
C ILE A 8 -2.47 -5.23 3.98
N CYS A 9 -1.78 -4.25 4.55
CA CYS A 9 -0.32 -4.14 4.49
C CYS A 9 0.35 -4.64 5.76
N GLY A 10 1.58 -5.17 5.64
CA GLY A 10 2.38 -5.66 6.75
C GLY A 10 1.92 -7.03 7.28
N ILE A 11 1.55 -7.91 6.38
CA ILE A 11 1.26 -9.32 6.67
C ILE A 11 2.58 -10.05 6.96
N THR A 12 2.66 -10.74 8.10
CA THR A 12 3.86 -11.45 8.55
C THR A 12 3.62 -12.93 8.80
N ASN A 13 2.38 -13.37 8.80
CA ASN A 13 2.01 -14.74 9.10
C ASN A 13 0.77 -15.21 8.31
N LYS A 14 0.65 -16.53 8.14
CA LYS A 14 -0.39 -17.14 7.33
C LYS A 14 -1.80 -16.93 7.87
N LYS A 15 -1.98 -16.90 9.19
CA LYS A 15 -3.28 -16.69 9.81
C LYS A 15 -3.86 -15.30 9.54
N ASP A 16 -3.01 -14.27 9.56
CA ASP A 16 -3.40 -12.90 9.21
C ASP A 16 -3.68 -12.78 7.70
N LEU A 17 -2.91 -13.48 6.86
CA LEU A 17 -3.14 -13.61 5.43
C LEU A 17 -4.53 -14.20 5.16
N GLU A 18 -4.81 -15.39 5.69
CA GLU A 18 -6.09 -16.09 5.53
C GLU A 18 -7.27 -15.21 5.98
N THR A 19 -7.13 -14.56 7.15
CA THR A 19 -8.17 -13.64 7.64
C THR A 19 -8.43 -12.46 6.70
N ALA A 20 -7.38 -11.86 6.13
CA ALA A 20 -7.53 -10.74 5.19
C ALA A 20 -8.18 -11.18 3.87
N VAL A 21 -7.79 -12.35 3.36
CA VAL A 21 -8.39 -12.95 2.16
C VAL A 21 -9.86 -13.27 2.37
N ASP A 22 -10.19 -13.97 3.47
CA ASP A 22 -11.57 -14.36 3.80
C ASP A 22 -12.48 -13.15 4.04
N ALA A 23 -11.91 -12.05 4.53
CA ALA A 23 -12.64 -10.79 4.69
C ALA A 23 -12.87 -10.05 3.36
N GLY A 24 -12.16 -10.40 2.29
CA GLY A 24 -12.31 -9.81 0.96
C GLY A 24 -11.28 -8.75 0.59
N ALA A 25 -10.05 -8.85 1.11
CA ALA A 25 -8.94 -8.02 0.66
C ALA A 25 -8.63 -8.25 -0.83
N ASP A 26 -8.38 -7.17 -1.57
CA ASP A 26 -7.97 -7.22 -2.98
C ASP A 26 -6.45 -7.37 -3.13
N ALA A 27 -5.68 -6.97 -2.11
CA ALA A 27 -4.23 -7.07 -2.10
C ALA A 27 -3.65 -7.25 -0.69
N LEU A 28 -2.52 -7.93 -0.61
CA LEU A 28 -1.75 -8.14 0.62
C LEU A 28 -0.36 -7.53 0.47
N GLY A 29 0.09 -6.78 1.49
CA GLY A 29 1.40 -6.16 1.50
C GLY A 29 2.39 -6.91 2.40
N PHE A 30 3.54 -7.26 1.85
CA PHE A 30 4.65 -7.93 2.53
C PHE A 30 5.85 -7.00 2.58
N VAL A 31 6.26 -6.59 3.78
CA VAL A 31 7.41 -5.69 3.94
C VAL A 31 8.68 -6.53 3.90
N VAL A 32 9.55 -6.27 2.92
CA VAL A 32 10.75 -7.06 2.66
C VAL A 32 11.95 -6.12 2.58
N ASP A 33 13.04 -6.54 3.20
CA ASP A 33 14.31 -5.83 3.24
C ASP A 33 14.21 -4.37 3.73
N VAL A 34 13.40 -4.20 4.79
CA VAL A 34 13.27 -2.96 5.57
C VAL A 34 13.52 -3.28 7.04
N PRO A 35 14.78 -3.50 7.48
CA PRO A 35 15.10 -4.02 8.83
C PRO A 35 14.57 -3.16 9.98
N LYS A 36 14.38 -1.87 9.75
CA LYS A 36 13.80 -0.95 10.76
C LYS A 36 12.28 -1.09 10.91
N SER A 37 11.62 -1.79 10.01
CA SER A 37 10.18 -2.02 10.11
C SER A 37 9.88 -3.22 11.00
N PRO A 38 9.01 -3.10 12.00
CA PRO A 38 8.60 -4.24 12.82
C PRO A 38 7.74 -5.26 12.05
N ARG A 39 7.41 -4.95 10.79
CA ARG A 39 6.64 -5.81 9.87
C ARG A 39 7.53 -6.47 8.82
N ASN A 40 8.85 -6.26 8.92
CA ASN A 40 9.80 -6.86 8.00
C ASN A 40 9.81 -8.38 8.13
N VAL A 41 9.76 -9.06 7.00
CA VAL A 41 9.90 -10.52 6.90
C VAL A 41 11.13 -10.87 6.06
N SER A 42 11.69 -12.06 6.29
CA SER A 42 12.76 -12.58 5.45
C SER A 42 12.26 -12.90 4.03
N LEU A 43 13.18 -13.00 3.07
CA LEU A 43 12.84 -13.40 1.69
C LEU A 43 12.12 -14.74 1.64
N ASP A 44 12.59 -15.75 2.38
CA ASP A 44 11.96 -17.06 2.42
C ASP A 44 10.54 -16.99 2.99
N ARG A 45 10.35 -16.20 4.07
CA ARG A 45 9.03 -15.99 4.65
C ARG A 45 8.10 -15.25 3.70
N ALA A 46 8.60 -14.24 2.98
CA ALA A 46 7.82 -13.53 1.96
C ALA A 46 7.38 -14.47 0.85
N ARG A 47 8.28 -15.33 0.36
CA ARG A 47 7.96 -16.36 -0.65
C ARG A 47 6.85 -17.28 -0.16
N ASP A 48 6.97 -17.86 1.04
CA ASP A 48 5.93 -18.73 1.61
C ASP A 48 4.56 -18.05 1.70
N LEU A 49 4.53 -16.75 2.01
CA LEU A 49 3.29 -15.99 2.11
C LEU A 49 2.72 -15.62 0.74
N ILE A 50 3.58 -15.29 -0.22
CA ILE A 50 3.17 -15.01 -1.61
C ILE A 50 2.60 -16.28 -2.25
N ASP A 51 3.27 -17.42 -2.09
CA ASP A 51 2.81 -18.73 -2.60
C ASP A 51 1.47 -19.16 -1.96
N ALA A 52 1.21 -18.73 -0.72
CA ALA A 52 -0.06 -18.97 -0.03
C ALA A 52 -1.18 -17.98 -0.41
N THR A 53 -0.87 -16.91 -1.16
CA THR A 53 -1.86 -15.95 -1.61
C THR A 53 -2.69 -16.54 -2.74
N PRO A 54 -4.03 -16.61 -2.61
CA PRO A 54 -4.87 -17.24 -3.61
C PRO A 54 -4.99 -16.40 -4.88
N PRO A 55 -5.36 -17.01 -6.03
CA PRO A 55 -5.70 -16.26 -7.24
C PRO A 55 -6.74 -15.17 -6.97
N PHE A 56 -6.64 -14.06 -7.71
CA PHE A 56 -7.48 -12.84 -7.60
C PHE A 56 -7.20 -11.96 -6.37
N VAL A 57 -6.22 -12.29 -5.54
CA VAL A 57 -5.66 -11.41 -4.50
C VAL A 57 -4.23 -11.07 -4.88
N GLN A 58 -3.91 -9.78 -4.98
CA GLN A 58 -2.57 -9.36 -5.40
C GLN A 58 -1.55 -9.46 -4.27
N ALA A 59 -0.41 -10.07 -4.55
CA ALA A 59 0.75 -10.08 -3.68
C ALA A 59 1.61 -8.84 -3.97
N VAL A 60 1.73 -7.94 -3.00
CA VAL A 60 2.49 -6.69 -3.12
C VAL A 60 3.69 -6.71 -2.19
N ILE A 61 4.91 -6.73 -2.71
CA ILE A 61 6.09 -6.48 -1.88
C ILE A 61 6.24 -4.99 -1.59
N VAL A 62 6.62 -4.65 -0.37
CA VAL A 62 6.82 -3.27 0.09
C VAL A 62 8.27 -3.13 0.53
N SER A 63 9.01 -2.28 -0.14
CA SER A 63 10.43 -2.07 0.13
C SER A 63 10.83 -0.60 -0.06
N VAL A 64 12.07 -0.29 0.33
CA VAL A 64 12.70 1.00 0.04
C VAL A 64 13.61 0.81 -1.15
N PHE A 65 13.47 1.66 -2.17
CA PHE A 65 14.36 1.61 -3.32
C PHE A 65 15.81 1.86 -2.87
N GLN A 66 16.69 0.94 -3.22
CA GLN A 66 18.13 1.03 -2.95
C GLN A 66 18.93 1.11 -4.26
N THR A 67 18.92 0.03 -5.03
CA THR A 67 19.57 -0.09 -6.35
C THR A 67 18.68 -0.91 -7.29
N PHE A 68 18.96 -0.87 -8.58
CA PHE A 68 18.27 -1.70 -9.58
C PHE A 68 18.55 -3.19 -9.38
N ASP A 69 19.80 -3.58 -9.12
CA ASP A 69 20.18 -4.98 -8.87
C ASP A 69 19.44 -5.55 -7.66
N HIS A 70 19.26 -4.74 -6.62
CA HIS A 70 18.45 -5.14 -5.44
C HIS A 70 16.98 -5.33 -5.80
N LEU A 71 16.41 -4.41 -6.58
CA LEU A 71 15.02 -4.49 -7.02
C LEU A 71 14.77 -5.71 -7.92
N GLU A 72 15.67 -5.94 -8.88
CA GLU A 72 15.65 -7.12 -9.75
C GLU A 72 15.73 -8.43 -8.94
N THR A 73 16.62 -8.46 -7.94
CA THR A 73 16.74 -9.62 -7.05
C THR A 73 15.44 -9.88 -6.29
N LEU A 74 14.82 -8.85 -5.71
CA LEU A 74 13.56 -8.99 -5.00
C LEU A 74 12.44 -9.49 -5.94
N CYS A 75 12.30 -8.89 -7.12
CA CYS A 75 11.24 -9.25 -8.05
C CYS A 75 11.44 -10.62 -8.67
N SER A 76 12.68 -11.01 -9.03
CA SER A 76 12.98 -12.32 -9.58
C SER A 76 12.83 -13.45 -8.56
N CYS A 77 13.20 -13.19 -7.29
CA CYS A 77 13.06 -14.19 -6.22
C CYS A 77 11.63 -14.39 -5.76
N LEU A 78 10.80 -13.36 -5.76
CA LEU A 78 9.48 -13.35 -5.16
C LEU A 78 8.33 -13.35 -6.17
N ALA A 79 8.58 -12.96 -7.42
CA ALA A 79 7.57 -12.86 -8.49
C ALA A 79 6.24 -12.21 -8.05
N PRO A 80 6.26 -11.00 -7.43
CA PRO A 80 5.06 -10.37 -6.92
C PRO A 80 4.19 -9.82 -8.06
N ASP A 81 2.89 -9.58 -7.81
CA ASP A 81 2.00 -8.88 -8.75
C ASP A 81 2.34 -7.38 -8.82
N ALA A 82 2.80 -6.81 -7.70
CA ALA A 82 3.24 -5.43 -7.64
C ALA A 82 4.38 -5.21 -6.64
N VAL A 83 5.16 -4.17 -6.89
CA VAL A 83 6.17 -3.66 -5.96
C VAL A 83 5.80 -2.25 -5.53
N GLN A 84 5.65 -2.05 -4.23
CA GLN A 84 5.45 -0.73 -3.62
C GLN A 84 6.79 -0.21 -3.12
N LEU A 85 7.23 0.90 -3.67
CA LEU A 85 8.54 1.48 -3.38
C LEU A 85 8.38 2.82 -2.65
N ALA A 86 9.09 2.92 -1.52
CA ALA A 86 9.32 4.16 -0.81
C ALA A 86 10.71 4.72 -1.12
N GLY A 87 10.95 5.98 -0.75
CA GLY A 87 12.22 6.65 -0.98
C GLY A 87 12.29 7.42 -2.30
N THR A 88 13.50 7.79 -2.70
CA THR A 88 13.72 8.53 -3.95
C THR A 88 13.84 7.54 -5.09
N LEU A 89 12.83 7.52 -5.96
CA LEU A 89 12.86 6.70 -7.17
C LEU A 89 13.66 7.38 -8.28
N PRO A 90 14.29 6.60 -9.19
CA PRO A 90 14.93 7.10 -10.40
C PRO A 90 13.96 7.97 -11.22
N ARG A 91 14.51 8.91 -12.01
CA ARG A 91 13.71 9.85 -12.80
C ARG A 91 13.35 9.34 -14.21
N ASP A 92 13.88 8.21 -14.58
CA ASP A 92 13.67 7.53 -15.85
C ASP A 92 12.81 6.28 -15.70
N ASP A 93 12.49 5.64 -16.81
CA ASP A 93 11.66 4.45 -16.86
C ASP A 93 12.45 3.15 -16.58
N SER A 94 13.73 3.24 -16.24
CA SER A 94 14.62 2.09 -15.99
C SER A 94 14.12 1.17 -14.86
N ILE A 95 13.23 1.67 -14.01
CA ILE A 95 12.63 0.86 -12.96
C ILE A 95 11.84 -0.35 -13.51
N TYR A 96 11.20 -0.20 -14.69
CA TYR A 96 10.43 -1.28 -15.32
C TYR A 96 11.31 -2.37 -15.93
N GLU A 97 12.55 -2.08 -16.25
CA GLU A 97 13.52 -3.08 -16.74
C GLU A 97 13.92 -4.06 -15.65
N ASN A 98 13.68 -3.71 -14.38
CA ASN A 98 14.17 -4.43 -13.20
C ASN A 98 13.05 -5.04 -12.32
N VAL A 99 11.78 -4.91 -12.71
CA VAL A 99 10.63 -5.45 -11.95
C VAL A 99 9.94 -6.63 -12.65
N GLY A 100 10.40 -7.02 -13.83
CA GLY A 100 9.78 -8.08 -14.63
C GLY A 100 8.34 -7.71 -15.01
N SER A 101 7.38 -8.55 -14.64
CA SER A 101 5.96 -8.30 -14.91
C SER A 101 5.23 -7.56 -13.79
N ALA A 102 5.90 -7.24 -12.70
CA ALA A 102 5.29 -6.56 -11.55
C ALA A 102 4.89 -5.12 -11.86
N ARG A 103 3.76 -4.69 -11.30
CA ARG A 103 3.34 -3.28 -11.33
C ARG A 103 4.15 -2.47 -10.32
N VAL A 104 4.37 -1.19 -10.61
CA VAL A 104 5.10 -0.28 -9.73
C VAL A 104 4.15 0.69 -9.02
N ILE A 105 4.18 0.70 -7.70
CA ILE A 105 3.45 1.63 -6.84
C ILE A 105 4.47 2.56 -6.18
N GLY A 106 4.47 3.82 -6.56
CA GLY A 106 5.32 4.83 -5.93
C GLY A 106 4.67 5.40 -4.68
N THR A 107 5.42 5.54 -3.58
CA THR A 107 4.92 6.06 -2.31
C THR A 107 5.35 7.51 -2.09
N ILE A 108 4.40 8.37 -1.70
CA ILE A 108 4.65 9.74 -1.25
C ILE A 108 4.21 9.94 0.19
N ALA A 109 4.98 10.72 0.95
CA ALA A 109 4.57 11.21 2.26
C ALA A 109 3.75 12.50 2.07
N VAL A 110 2.52 12.50 2.58
CA VAL A 110 1.64 13.68 2.51
C VAL A 110 1.91 14.57 3.71
N ASN A 111 2.65 15.64 3.52
CA ASN A 111 3.01 16.57 4.60
C ASN A 111 2.85 18.05 4.29
N ASP A 112 2.71 18.49 3.01
CA ASP A 112 2.41 19.89 2.64
C ASP A 112 2.36 20.11 1.11
N GLN A 113 2.28 21.39 0.66
CA GLN A 113 2.09 21.79 -0.75
C GLN A 113 3.16 21.29 -1.75
N ALA A 114 4.35 20.96 -1.30
CA ALA A 114 5.43 20.39 -2.14
C ALA A 114 5.09 18.98 -2.68
N VAL A 115 4.12 18.30 -2.07
CA VAL A 115 3.69 16.93 -2.40
C VAL A 115 3.12 16.81 -3.80
N SER A 116 2.49 17.85 -4.33
CA SER A 116 1.88 17.82 -5.66
C SER A 116 2.87 17.54 -6.79
N GLN A 117 4.08 18.11 -6.73
CA GLN A 117 5.10 17.90 -7.78
C GLN A 117 5.72 16.50 -7.70
N ALA A 118 5.95 15.99 -6.48
CA ALA A 118 6.42 14.62 -6.28
C ALA A 118 5.38 13.60 -6.78
N ALA A 119 4.10 13.84 -6.49
CA ALA A 119 3.00 13.00 -6.95
C ALA A 119 2.90 12.95 -8.48
N LEU A 120 3.01 14.10 -9.16
CA LEU A 120 3.03 14.17 -10.63
C LEU A 120 4.23 13.42 -11.22
N SER A 121 5.40 13.57 -10.61
CA SER A 121 6.60 12.87 -11.03
C SER A 121 6.48 11.35 -10.88
N LEU A 122 5.84 10.85 -9.83
CA LEU A 122 5.56 9.42 -9.68
C LEU A 122 4.46 8.94 -10.62
N ALA A 123 3.39 9.73 -10.78
CA ALA A 123 2.27 9.36 -11.66
C ALA A 123 2.69 9.21 -13.13
N ALA A 124 3.73 9.90 -13.56
CA ALA A 124 4.29 9.76 -14.91
C ALA A 124 5.11 8.47 -15.11
N ARG A 125 5.47 7.76 -14.01
CA ARG A 125 6.45 6.67 -14.02
C ARG A 125 6.05 5.47 -13.17
N CYS A 126 4.86 5.47 -12.60
CA CYS A 126 4.35 4.37 -11.78
C CYS A 126 2.93 4.03 -12.22
N ASP A 127 2.54 2.76 -12.03
CA ASP A 127 1.18 2.31 -12.32
C ASP A 127 0.14 2.87 -11.33
N ALA A 128 0.60 3.23 -10.12
CA ALA A 128 -0.20 3.88 -9.10
C ALA A 128 0.66 4.73 -8.15
N VAL A 129 0.04 5.69 -7.48
CA VAL A 129 0.66 6.50 -6.43
C VAL A 129 -0.02 6.19 -5.10
N LEU A 130 0.75 5.82 -4.08
CA LEU A 130 0.28 5.63 -2.71
C LEU A 130 0.61 6.88 -1.88
N ALA A 131 -0.42 7.50 -1.32
CA ALA A 131 -0.32 8.67 -0.44
C ALA A 131 -0.43 8.23 1.02
N ASP A 132 0.67 8.35 1.78
CA ASP A 132 0.76 7.97 3.20
C ASP A 132 1.00 9.22 4.07
N SER A 133 0.41 9.24 5.28
CA SER A 133 0.66 10.27 6.29
C SER A 133 2.01 10.13 7.02
N CYS A 134 2.96 9.42 6.43
CA CYS A 134 4.24 9.11 7.05
C CYS A 134 5.05 10.37 7.37
N VAL A 135 5.55 10.47 8.60
CA VAL A 135 6.55 11.47 8.97
C VAL A 135 7.91 11.03 8.42
N PRO A 136 8.70 11.93 7.79
CA PRO A 136 10.03 11.59 7.29
C PRO A 136 10.88 10.89 8.36
N GLY A 137 11.41 9.70 8.03
CA GLY A 137 12.26 8.91 8.93
C GLY A 137 11.53 7.90 9.82
N ALA A 138 10.19 7.84 9.83
CA ALA A 138 9.42 6.81 10.50
C ALA A 138 8.94 5.75 9.47
N TYR A 139 9.52 4.56 9.52
CA TYR A 139 9.05 3.41 8.73
C TYR A 139 7.85 2.75 9.43
N GLY A 140 6.65 3.33 9.23
CA GLY A 140 5.41 2.78 9.78
C GLY A 140 4.53 3.86 10.41
N GLY A 141 3.25 3.79 10.10
CA GLY A 141 2.26 4.83 10.35
C GLY A 141 2.26 5.40 11.77
N THR A 142 2.30 6.70 11.86
CA THR A 142 2.14 7.49 13.10
C THR A 142 0.74 7.33 13.71
N GLY A 143 -0.17 6.65 12.98
CA GLY A 143 -1.57 6.46 13.39
C GLY A 143 -2.44 7.71 13.27
N LEU A 144 -1.86 8.84 12.86
CA LEU A 144 -2.62 10.08 12.64
C LEU A 144 -2.93 10.23 11.15
N PRO A 145 -4.19 10.49 10.78
CA PRO A 145 -4.54 10.83 9.41
C PRO A 145 -3.98 12.22 9.05
N HIS A 146 -3.51 12.35 7.80
CA HIS A 146 -3.20 13.66 7.23
C HIS A 146 -4.48 14.36 6.74
N ASP A 147 -4.36 15.60 6.28
CA ASP A 147 -5.48 16.32 5.68
C ASP A 147 -5.89 15.64 4.35
N TRP A 148 -7.05 14.99 4.34
CA TRP A 148 -7.59 14.31 3.17
C TRP A 148 -7.93 15.23 2.00
N ALA A 149 -8.10 16.53 2.23
CA ALA A 149 -8.28 17.49 1.16
C ALA A 149 -7.03 17.58 0.27
N VAL A 150 -5.83 17.40 0.86
CA VAL A 150 -4.57 17.32 0.11
C VAL A 150 -4.54 16.07 -0.77
N SER A 151 -4.89 14.91 -0.23
CA SER A 151 -4.95 13.66 -1.01
C SER A 151 -6.00 13.71 -2.13
N ARG A 152 -7.14 14.38 -1.90
CA ARG A 152 -8.12 14.64 -2.94
C ARG A 152 -7.53 15.48 -4.07
N ALA A 153 -6.86 16.58 -3.74
CA ALA A 153 -6.22 17.45 -4.73
C ALA A 153 -5.12 16.69 -5.52
N ILE A 154 -4.33 15.84 -4.85
CA ILE A 154 -3.36 14.98 -5.50
C ILE A 154 -4.05 14.05 -6.50
N ARG A 155 -5.09 13.32 -6.07
CA ARG A 155 -5.86 12.41 -6.94
C ARG A 155 -6.38 13.10 -8.20
N GLU A 156 -6.91 14.31 -8.06
CA GLU A 156 -7.44 15.09 -9.18
C GLU A 156 -6.34 15.48 -10.17
N ARG A 157 -5.15 15.77 -9.67
CA ARG A 157 -4.01 16.21 -10.50
C ARG A 157 -3.29 15.06 -11.20
N ILE A 158 -3.21 13.89 -10.59
CA ILE A 158 -2.49 12.73 -11.15
C ILE A 158 -3.37 11.88 -12.08
N ALA A 159 -4.66 12.19 -12.20
CA ALA A 159 -5.54 11.42 -13.07
C ALA A 159 -4.99 11.39 -14.51
N PRO A 160 -5.03 10.24 -15.20
CA PRO A 160 -5.76 9.00 -14.86
C PRO A 160 -5.02 8.01 -13.95
N THR A 161 -3.81 8.31 -13.48
CA THR A 161 -3.04 7.41 -12.61
C THR A 161 -3.78 7.17 -11.29
N PRO A 162 -3.97 5.90 -10.86
CA PRO A 162 -4.70 5.57 -9.65
C PRO A 162 -4.02 6.12 -8.38
N LEU A 163 -4.83 6.69 -7.45
CA LEU A 163 -4.39 7.03 -6.10
C LEU A 163 -4.82 5.93 -5.14
N ILE A 164 -3.86 5.44 -4.34
CA ILE A 164 -4.07 4.58 -3.17
C ILE A 164 -3.94 5.46 -1.93
N LEU A 165 -4.99 5.53 -1.10
CA LEU A 165 -4.97 6.31 0.13
C LEU A 165 -4.49 5.44 1.30
N ALA A 166 -3.46 5.89 2.00
CA ALA A 166 -2.90 5.26 3.18
C ALA A 166 -2.76 6.28 4.33
N GLY A 167 -2.19 5.84 5.45
CA GLY A 167 -1.86 6.69 6.59
C GLY A 167 -3.01 6.92 7.56
N GLY A 168 -2.87 6.35 8.77
CA GLY A 168 -3.81 6.56 9.87
C GLY A 168 -5.22 6.04 9.65
N LEU A 169 -5.47 5.23 8.61
CA LEU A 169 -6.78 4.64 8.36
C LEU A 169 -7.12 3.56 9.40
N THR A 170 -8.38 3.55 9.80
CA THR A 170 -8.97 2.61 10.77
C THR A 170 -10.38 2.24 10.32
N PRO A 171 -11.01 1.19 10.89
CA PRO A 171 -12.42 0.91 10.65
C PRO A 171 -13.35 2.10 10.92
N GLY A 172 -13.00 2.94 11.90
CA GLY A 172 -13.83 4.09 12.32
C GLY A 172 -13.74 5.33 11.44
N ASN A 173 -12.71 5.44 10.59
CA ASN A 173 -12.51 6.66 9.79
C ASN A 173 -12.44 6.41 8.26
N VAL A 174 -12.28 5.15 7.81
CA VAL A 174 -12.08 4.85 6.39
C VAL A 174 -13.25 5.27 5.51
N ARG A 175 -14.49 5.19 6.01
CA ARG A 175 -15.66 5.66 5.28
C ARG A 175 -15.56 7.14 4.94
N ALA A 176 -15.31 8.00 5.94
CA ALA A 176 -15.15 9.43 5.73
C ALA A 176 -13.97 9.77 4.81
N ALA A 177 -12.87 8.99 4.91
CA ALA A 177 -11.72 9.12 4.03
C ALA A 177 -12.11 8.84 2.56
N ILE A 178 -12.86 7.77 2.30
CA ILE A 178 -13.34 7.41 0.96
C ILE A 178 -14.29 8.47 0.40
N GLU A 179 -15.25 8.94 1.19
CA GLU A 179 -16.21 9.97 0.78
C GLU A 179 -15.50 11.28 0.40
N THR A 180 -14.45 11.65 1.15
CA THR A 180 -13.67 12.87 0.91
C THR A 180 -12.75 12.76 -0.29
N VAL A 181 -11.95 11.68 -0.36
CA VAL A 181 -10.86 11.53 -1.35
C VAL A 181 -11.35 10.86 -2.63
N ARG A 182 -12.31 9.93 -2.54
CA ARG A 182 -12.74 9.03 -3.63
C ARG A 182 -11.56 8.31 -4.29
N PRO A 183 -10.72 7.63 -3.50
CA PRO A 183 -9.51 6.99 -4.02
C PRO A 183 -9.84 5.77 -4.88
N TYR A 184 -8.85 5.29 -5.63
CA TYR A 184 -8.93 4.00 -6.34
C TYR A 184 -8.90 2.82 -5.38
N ALA A 185 -8.06 2.91 -4.34
CA ALA A 185 -7.92 1.92 -3.29
C ALA A 185 -7.58 2.59 -1.96
N VAL A 186 -7.79 1.86 -0.86
CA VAL A 186 -7.31 2.20 0.47
C VAL A 186 -6.31 1.16 0.95
N ASP A 187 -5.29 1.59 1.68
CA ASP A 187 -4.27 0.75 2.28
C ASP A 187 -4.22 0.94 3.78
N VAL A 188 -4.26 -0.15 4.54
CA VAL A 188 -4.19 -0.12 6.00
C VAL A 188 -3.16 -1.08 6.54
N SER A 189 -2.41 -0.64 7.55
CA SER A 189 -1.47 -1.48 8.28
C SER A 189 -1.74 -1.41 9.79
N SER A 190 -1.23 -0.39 10.49
CA SER A 190 -1.32 -0.27 11.95
C SER A 190 -2.76 -0.13 12.48
N GLY A 191 -3.65 0.48 11.72
CA GLY A 191 -5.05 0.70 12.14
C GLY A 191 -5.87 -0.57 12.35
N VAL A 192 -5.36 -1.71 11.85
CA VAL A 192 -5.98 -3.04 12.02
C VAL A 192 -5.04 -4.03 12.72
N GLU A 193 -4.15 -3.55 13.57
CA GLU A 193 -3.22 -4.39 14.33
C GLU A 193 -3.57 -4.46 15.83
N VAL A 194 -3.23 -5.60 16.44
CA VAL A 194 -3.14 -5.76 17.92
C VAL A 194 -1.81 -5.19 18.41
N ARG A 195 -0.74 -5.47 17.67
CA ARG A 195 0.63 -4.96 17.85
C ARG A 195 1.35 -5.00 16.51
N PRO A 196 2.43 -4.24 16.34
CA PRO A 196 3.16 -4.20 15.06
C PRO A 196 3.45 -5.59 14.50
N GLY A 197 3.01 -5.83 13.26
CA GLY A 197 3.18 -7.10 12.54
C GLY A 197 2.16 -8.21 12.89
N ILE A 198 1.19 -7.97 13.79
CA ILE A 198 0.12 -8.93 14.11
C ILE A 198 -1.23 -8.26 13.95
N LYS A 199 -2.05 -8.78 13.06
CA LYS A 199 -3.37 -8.22 12.75
C LYS A 199 -4.41 -8.59 13.81
N ASP A 200 -5.29 -7.63 14.07
CA ASP A 200 -6.54 -7.82 14.80
C ASP A 200 -7.61 -8.28 13.78
N HIS A 201 -7.99 -9.53 13.84
CA HIS A 201 -8.88 -10.14 12.87
C HIS A 201 -10.27 -9.50 12.85
N ALA A 202 -10.74 -8.99 14.00
CA ALA A 202 -12.00 -8.28 14.06
C ALA A 202 -11.90 -6.91 13.38
N LYS A 203 -10.80 -6.17 13.61
CA LYS A 203 -10.57 -4.89 12.94
C LYS A 203 -10.35 -5.05 11.43
N VAL A 204 -9.70 -6.12 10.97
CA VAL A 204 -9.55 -6.39 9.53
C VAL A 204 -10.91 -6.55 8.88
N ARG A 205 -11.80 -7.37 9.45
CA ARG A 205 -13.16 -7.56 8.93
C ARG A 205 -13.96 -6.26 8.95
N ALA A 206 -13.96 -5.55 10.07
CA ALA A 206 -14.68 -4.28 10.21
C ALA A 206 -14.17 -3.19 9.25
N PHE A 207 -12.86 -3.18 8.95
CA PHE A 207 -12.29 -2.25 7.98
C PHE A 207 -12.80 -2.52 6.56
N ILE A 208 -12.77 -3.78 6.13
CA ILE A 208 -13.21 -4.19 4.78
C ILE A 208 -14.72 -3.99 4.63
N GLU A 209 -15.50 -4.29 5.67
CA GLU A 209 -16.95 -4.03 5.72
C GLU A 209 -17.24 -2.53 5.56
N ALA A 210 -16.58 -1.66 6.33
CA ALA A 210 -16.74 -0.21 6.22
C ALA A 210 -16.38 0.36 4.84
N VAL A 211 -15.35 -0.21 4.16
CA VAL A 211 -15.00 0.15 2.78
C VAL A 211 -16.10 -0.29 1.81
N THR A 212 -16.63 -1.49 1.98
CA THR A 212 -17.68 -2.04 1.12
C THR A 212 -18.96 -1.21 1.22
N GLU A 213 -19.37 -0.85 2.43
CA GLU A 213 -20.53 0.02 2.65
C GLU A 213 -20.35 1.42 2.06
N ALA A 214 -19.17 2.02 2.21
CA ALA A 214 -18.87 3.32 1.63
C ALA A 214 -18.97 3.32 0.10
N ALA A 215 -18.55 2.24 -0.55
CA ALA A 215 -18.60 2.11 -2.01
C ALA A 215 -20.04 2.01 -2.57
N TYR A 216 -21.00 1.51 -1.78
CA TYR A 216 -22.43 1.45 -2.18
C TYR A 216 -23.17 2.76 -1.93
N GLY A 217 -22.65 3.67 -1.11
CA GLY A 217 -23.25 4.96 -0.80
C GLY A 217 -22.81 6.13 -1.71
N LEU A 218 -21.88 5.91 -2.63
CA LEU A 218 -21.37 6.86 -3.62
C LEU A 218 -22.00 6.62 -4.99
#